data_8fea119a2addf31119d2f97397a9b3ec
#
_entry.id   8fea119a2addf31119d2f97397a9b3ec
#
_cell.length_a   1.000
_cell.length_b   1.000
_cell.length_c   1.000
_cell.angle_alpha   90.00
_cell.angle_beta   90.00
_cell.angle_gamma   90.00
#
_symmetry.space_group_name_H-M   'P 1'
#
loop_
_entity.id
_entity.type
_entity.pdbx_description
1 polymer ?
#
loop_
_entity_poly.entity_id
_entity_poly.type
_entity_poly.pdbx_seq_one_letter_code
_entity_poly.pdbx_strand_id
1 'polypeptide(L)'
;MRTVVLHAPCHVPEADALMGTKVPLGSLVVSPERIKAMDEQGIDIEALSLNPIFWYKAEPDLASQVVKLQNEKLAEICATQPDRFVGLASVALQHPDLAAAQLADAVKNLGLRGALIGGSVNGEELSDPKFHPFWAKAEELGVLIFIHPQGSAELRISGRLKGNGVLENVIGNPLETTIALSHLIFEGTLDSYPGLKICAAHGRRISALLCRSLRPRLRDLPCPLHPDTREEAERIPQTTLLRLYGLHLGGVASSDCRGRRESDRHGNGLSVSVDDDFSRPHPDDTRFE
;
A
#
# COMPACT_ATOMS: atom_id res chain seq x y z
N MET A 1 -23.34 1.26 2.98
CA MET A 1 -22.04 0.94 2.36
C MET A 1 -21.12 2.10 2.68
N ARG A 2 -19.96 1.85 3.29
CA ARG A 2 -19.02 2.93 3.65
C ARG A 2 -18.00 3.13 2.54
N THR A 3 -17.69 4.38 2.23
CA THR A 3 -16.64 4.76 1.26
C THR A 3 -15.32 4.94 2.02
N VAL A 4 -14.32 4.10 1.70
CA VAL A 4 -12.99 4.16 2.30
C VAL A 4 -11.96 4.59 1.26
N VAL A 5 -11.17 5.62 1.58
CA VAL A 5 -10.02 6.05 0.76
C VAL A 5 -8.74 5.49 1.35
N LEU A 6 -8.06 4.61 0.61
CA LEU A 6 -6.81 3.96 1.06
C LEU A 6 -5.56 4.80 0.82
N HIS A 7 -5.58 5.71 -0.14
CA HIS A 7 -4.46 6.58 -0.47
C HIS A 7 -4.69 7.98 0.09
N ALA A 8 -4.53 8.11 1.39
CA ALA A 8 -4.78 9.33 2.15
C ALA A 8 -3.49 9.75 2.91
N PRO A 9 -2.52 10.41 2.21
CA PRO A 9 -1.26 10.75 2.83
C PRO A 9 -1.44 11.79 3.94
N CYS A 10 -0.69 11.60 5.03
CA CYS A 10 -0.51 12.58 6.10
C CYS A 10 0.97 12.77 6.43
N HIS A 11 1.29 13.66 7.34
CA HIS A 11 2.67 13.99 7.68
C HIS A 11 2.85 14.16 9.18
N VAL A 12 4.01 13.74 9.68
CA VAL A 12 4.46 13.88 11.08
C VAL A 12 5.73 14.73 11.09
N PRO A 13 5.63 16.06 11.34
CA PRO A 13 6.76 16.98 11.25
C PRO A 13 7.89 16.65 12.22
N GLU A 14 7.57 16.04 13.36
CA GLU A 14 8.55 15.66 14.38
C GLU A 14 9.54 14.62 13.84
N ALA A 15 9.12 13.76 12.93
CA ALA A 15 9.99 12.78 12.28
C ALA A 15 11.02 13.44 11.36
N ASP A 16 10.67 14.54 10.71
CA ASP A 16 11.59 15.31 9.88
C ASP A 16 12.76 15.86 10.68
N ALA A 17 12.49 16.31 11.90
CA ALA A 17 13.53 16.86 12.77
C ALA A 17 14.60 15.81 13.10
N LEU A 18 14.20 14.55 13.33
CA LEU A 18 15.13 13.44 13.54
C LEU A 18 15.98 13.15 12.31
N MET A 19 15.41 13.33 11.11
CA MET A 19 16.08 13.06 9.85
C MET A 19 16.80 14.27 9.24
N GLY A 20 16.73 15.42 9.89
CA GLY A 20 17.34 16.67 9.41
C GLY A 20 16.71 17.18 8.09
N THR A 21 15.45 16.87 7.86
CA THR A 21 14.70 17.25 6.65
C THR A 21 13.56 18.22 6.99
N LYS A 22 12.96 18.81 5.96
CA LYS A 22 11.73 19.58 6.07
C LYS A 22 10.85 19.28 4.87
N VAL A 23 9.63 18.81 5.13
CA VAL A 23 8.62 18.58 4.11
C VAL A 23 7.56 19.67 4.20
N PRO A 24 7.16 20.30 3.09
CA PRO A 24 6.05 21.25 3.09
C PRO A 24 4.76 20.54 3.52
N LEU A 25 4.11 21.04 4.59
CA LEU A 25 2.94 20.38 5.17
C LEU A 25 1.72 20.43 4.24
N GLY A 26 1.40 21.59 3.70
CA GLY A 26 0.27 21.75 2.78
C GLY A 26 -0.99 21.00 3.21
N SER A 27 -1.53 20.19 2.30
CA SER A 27 -2.73 19.36 2.50
C SER A 27 -2.49 18.06 3.30
N LEU A 28 -1.25 17.82 3.74
CA LEU A 28 -0.88 16.60 4.48
C LEU A 28 -1.25 16.67 5.96
N VAL A 29 -1.71 17.81 6.45
CA VAL A 29 -2.16 17.98 7.83
C VAL A 29 -3.60 17.48 7.95
N VAL A 30 -3.89 16.77 9.03
CA VAL A 30 -5.26 16.41 9.39
C VAL A 30 -5.90 17.63 10.09
N SER A 31 -6.78 18.30 9.37
CA SER A 31 -7.42 19.54 9.81
C SER A 31 -8.94 19.46 9.66
N PRO A 32 -9.72 20.41 10.28
CA PRO A 32 -11.16 20.47 10.08
C PRO A 32 -11.56 20.63 8.59
N GLU A 33 -10.75 21.32 7.80
CA GLU A 33 -10.99 21.52 6.36
C GLU A 33 -10.89 20.19 5.61
N ARG A 34 -9.97 19.28 6.03
CA ARG A 34 -9.86 17.94 5.45
C ARG A 34 -11.13 17.13 5.71
N ILE A 35 -11.66 17.18 6.92
CA ILE A 35 -12.89 16.49 7.28
C ILE A 35 -14.08 17.03 6.48
N LYS A 36 -14.18 18.35 6.36
CA LYS A 36 -15.20 18.99 5.54
C LYS A 36 -15.10 18.52 4.08
N ALA A 37 -13.88 18.45 3.52
CA ALA A 37 -13.67 17.95 2.16
C ALA A 37 -14.06 16.47 2.01
N MET A 38 -13.83 15.63 3.03
CA MET A 38 -14.32 14.25 3.06
C MET A 38 -15.84 14.20 3.02
N ASP A 39 -16.52 15.01 3.82
CA ASP A 39 -17.99 15.09 3.84
C ASP A 39 -18.56 15.51 2.49
N GLU A 40 -17.98 16.54 1.87
CA GLU A 40 -18.38 17.03 0.54
C GLU A 40 -18.18 15.98 -0.57
N GLN A 41 -17.20 15.08 -0.42
CA GLN A 41 -16.90 14.01 -1.36
C GLN A 41 -17.62 12.70 -1.04
N GLY A 42 -18.35 12.61 0.06
CA GLY A 42 -18.99 11.39 0.52
C GLY A 42 -18.01 10.31 0.96
N ILE A 43 -16.87 10.71 1.53
CA ILE A 43 -15.85 9.82 2.07
C ILE A 43 -16.15 9.60 3.56
N ASP A 44 -16.41 8.36 3.93
CA ASP A 44 -16.68 8.01 5.33
C ASP A 44 -15.38 7.85 6.13
N ILE A 45 -14.38 7.16 5.56
CA ILE A 45 -13.13 6.82 6.24
C ILE A 45 -11.94 7.10 5.31
N GLU A 46 -10.88 7.68 5.85
CA GLU A 46 -9.56 7.72 5.24
C GLU A 46 -8.59 6.80 5.98
N ALA A 47 -7.91 5.91 5.23
CA ALA A 47 -6.77 5.17 5.74
C ALA A 47 -5.52 6.04 5.62
N LEU A 48 -5.19 6.73 6.70
CA LEU A 48 -4.04 7.60 6.76
C LEU A 48 -2.74 6.78 6.65
N SER A 49 -1.85 7.23 5.81
CA SER A 49 -0.49 6.73 5.73
C SER A 49 0.48 7.90 5.67
N LEU A 50 1.69 7.70 6.16
CA LEU A 50 2.65 8.79 6.10
C LEU A 50 3.03 9.06 4.64
N ASN A 51 3.31 10.33 4.34
CA ASN A 51 3.83 10.71 3.04
C ASN A 51 4.97 9.74 2.67
N PRO A 52 4.99 9.16 1.44
CA PRO A 52 5.87 8.05 1.08
C PRO A 52 7.34 8.48 0.96
N ILE A 53 7.88 9.01 2.05
CA ILE A 53 9.29 9.22 2.27
C ILE A 53 9.74 8.05 3.12
N PHE A 54 10.30 7.04 2.44
CA PHE A 54 10.81 5.85 3.13
C PHE A 54 12.25 6.11 3.53
N TRP A 55 12.55 5.98 4.82
CA TRP A 55 13.88 6.19 5.38
C TRP A 55 14.77 4.95 5.26
N TYR A 56 14.73 4.28 4.10
CA TYR A 56 15.40 2.98 3.89
C TYR A 56 16.94 3.03 3.94
N LYS A 57 17.53 4.22 4.01
CA LYS A 57 18.97 4.40 4.25
C LYS A 57 19.33 4.58 5.72
N ALA A 58 18.34 4.65 6.61
CA ALA A 58 18.59 4.81 8.04
C ALA A 58 19.10 3.51 8.66
N GLU A 59 20.13 3.63 9.50
CA GLU A 59 20.65 2.53 10.31
C GLU A 59 19.59 2.06 11.34
N PRO A 60 19.70 0.82 11.87
CA PRO A 60 18.65 0.20 12.69
C PRO A 60 18.14 1.06 13.84
N ASP A 61 19.04 1.68 14.59
CA ASP A 61 18.69 2.48 15.76
C ASP A 61 17.90 3.74 15.38
N LEU A 62 18.36 4.45 14.36
CA LEU A 62 17.66 5.64 13.85
C LEU A 62 16.33 5.24 13.20
N ALA A 63 16.32 4.17 12.40
CA ALA A 63 15.12 3.65 11.77
C ALA A 63 14.07 3.26 12.83
N SER A 64 14.50 2.62 13.93
CA SER A 64 13.62 2.27 15.03
C SER A 64 13.00 3.50 15.70
N GLN A 65 13.80 4.53 15.97
CA GLN A 65 13.32 5.77 16.59
C GLN A 65 12.32 6.52 15.69
N VAL A 66 12.65 6.66 14.40
CA VAL A 66 11.80 7.36 13.44
C VAL A 66 10.46 6.63 13.27
N VAL A 67 10.49 5.32 13.04
CA VAL A 67 9.28 4.52 12.85
C VAL A 67 8.39 4.52 14.08
N LYS A 68 9.00 4.38 15.28
CA LYS A 68 8.26 4.46 16.55
C LYS A 68 7.53 5.80 16.67
N LEU A 69 8.24 6.91 16.51
CA LEU A 69 7.65 8.25 16.58
C LEU A 69 6.53 8.44 15.55
N GLN A 70 6.76 8.01 14.31
CA GLN A 70 5.79 8.10 13.24
C GLN A 70 4.50 7.33 13.55
N ASN A 71 4.63 6.10 14.03
CA ASN A 71 3.46 5.25 14.30
C ASN A 71 2.68 5.72 15.54
N GLU A 72 3.38 6.15 16.59
CA GLU A 72 2.74 6.72 17.77
C GLU A 72 1.95 7.99 17.42
N LYS A 73 2.53 8.91 16.65
CA LYS A 73 1.84 10.12 16.19
C LYS A 73 0.68 9.83 15.24
N LEU A 74 0.84 8.86 14.36
CA LEU A 74 -0.25 8.44 13.48
C LEU A 74 -1.42 7.86 14.28
N ALA A 75 -1.13 7.04 15.28
CA ALA A 75 -2.15 6.50 16.18
C ALA A 75 -2.86 7.61 16.98
N GLU A 76 -2.11 8.59 17.52
CA GLU A 76 -2.68 9.78 18.16
C GLU A 76 -3.64 10.53 17.22
N ILE A 77 -3.21 10.77 15.97
CA ILE A 77 -4.04 11.44 14.96
C ILE A 77 -5.34 10.65 14.70
N CYS A 78 -5.24 9.34 14.47
CA CYS A 78 -6.41 8.49 14.25
C CYS A 78 -7.37 8.48 15.45
N ALA A 79 -6.82 8.49 16.66
CA ALA A 79 -7.61 8.52 17.90
C ALA A 79 -8.43 9.82 18.09
N THR A 80 -8.07 10.92 17.42
CA THR A 80 -8.85 12.16 17.48
C THR A 80 -10.24 12.01 16.85
N GLN A 81 -10.38 11.15 15.83
CA GLN A 81 -11.63 10.86 15.13
C GLN A 81 -11.64 9.41 14.63
N PRO A 82 -11.85 8.44 15.51
CA PRO A 82 -11.71 7.01 15.22
C PRO A 82 -12.74 6.49 14.21
N ASP A 83 -13.87 7.18 14.06
CA ASP A 83 -14.89 6.85 13.05
C ASP A 83 -14.53 7.36 11.64
N ARG A 84 -13.54 8.23 11.52
CA ARG A 84 -13.15 8.89 10.26
C ARG A 84 -11.75 8.50 9.79
N PHE A 85 -10.87 8.10 10.69
CA PHE A 85 -9.49 7.78 10.36
C PHE A 85 -9.07 6.42 10.87
N VAL A 86 -8.35 5.68 10.02
CA VAL A 86 -7.58 4.50 10.38
C VAL A 86 -6.13 4.72 9.90
N GLY A 87 -5.14 4.10 10.54
CA GLY A 87 -3.74 4.33 10.20
C GLY A 87 -3.09 3.09 9.56
N LEU A 88 -2.20 3.33 8.57
CA LEU A 88 -1.26 2.36 8.03
C LEU A 88 0.15 2.71 8.52
N ALA A 89 0.77 1.80 9.23
CA ALA A 89 2.06 2.00 9.88
C ALA A 89 3.20 2.26 8.89
N SER A 90 4.21 2.99 9.33
CA SER A 90 5.55 2.93 8.75
C SER A 90 6.30 1.74 9.31
N VAL A 91 7.21 1.17 8.51
CA VAL A 91 8.12 0.09 8.92
C VAL A 91 9.49 0.27 8.30
N ALA A 92 10.53 -0.12 9.01
CA ALA A 92 11.92 -0.07 8.53
C ALA A 92 12.25 -1.33 7.71
N LEU A 93 11.66 -1.44 6.51
CA LEU A 93 11.72 -2.67 5.71
C LEU A 93 13.13 -3.06 5.26
N GLN A 94 14.08 -2.13 5.22
CA GLN A 94 15.51 -2.41 5.01
C GLN A 94 16.12 -3.31 6.10
N HIS A 95 15.43 -3.43 7.24
CA HIS A 95 15.75 -4.34 8.36
C HIS A 95 14.53 -5.25 8.60
N PRO A 96 14.35 -6.35 7.84
CA PRO A 96 13.10 -7.10 7.77
C PRO A 96 12.61 -7.66 9.10
N ASP A 97 13.49 -8.14 9.98
CA ASP A 97 13.12 -8.63 11.31
C ASP A 97 12.61 -7.48 12.20
N LEU A 98 13.27 -6.32 12.14
CA LEU A 98 12.81 -5.12 12.82
C LEU A 98 11.45 -4.67 12.27
N ALA A 99 11.28 -4.67 10.95
CA ALA A 99 10.02 -4.30 10.31
C ALA A 99 8.87 -5.23 10.71
N ALA A 100 9.12 -6.53 10.83
CA ALA A 100 8.15 -7.51 11.31
C ALA A 100 7.73 -7.22 12.77
N ALA A 101 8.69 -6.90 13.63
CA ALA A 101 8.42 -6.52 15.01
C ALA A 101 7.64 -5.19 15.11
N GLN A 102 8.02 -4.19 14.31
CA GLN A 102 7.34 -2.90 14.23
C GLN A 102 5.91 -3.03 13.72
N LEU A 103 5.66 -3.87 12.71
CA LEU A 103 4.31 -4.15 12.22
C LEU A 103 3.45 -4.78 13.32
N ALA A 104 4.01 -5.75 14.05
CA ALA A 104 3.29 -6.40 15.14
C ALA A 104 2.95 -5.42 16.28
N ASP A 105 3.88 -4.54 16.66
CA ASP A 105 3.66 -3.50 17.67
C ASP A 105 2.59 -2.50 17.22
N ALA A 106 2.70 -2.00 15.98
CA ALA A 106 1.77 -1.05 15.41
C ALA A 106 0.33 -1.57 15.38
N VAL A 107 0.16 -2.86 15.06
CA VAL A 107 -1.17 -3.48 14.99
C VAL A 107 -1.72 -3.79 16.38
N LYS A 108 -0.90 -4.42 17.25
CA LYS A 108 -1.38 -4.94 18.54
C LYS A 108 -1.48 -3.86 19.62
N ASN A 109 -0.56 -2.89 19.61
CA ASN A 109 -0.46 -1.89 20.69
C ASN A 109 -0.97 -0.51 20.28
N LEU A 110 -0.85 -0.15 18.98
CA LEU A 110 -1.25 1.17 18.49
C LEU A 110 -2.56 1.14 17.67
N GLY A 111 -3.16 -0.04 17.43
CA GLY A 111 -4.43 -0.17 16.72
C GLY A 111 -4.37 0.17 15.23
N LEU A 112 -3.16 0.24 14.63
CA LEU A 112 -3.01 0.49 13.19
C LEU A 112 -3.44 -0.73 12.38
N ARG A 113 -3.93 -0.52 11.15
CA ARG A 113 -4.64 -1.55 10.37
C ARG A 113 -3.80 -2.20 9.28
N GLY A 114 -2.52 -1.95 9.25
CA GLY A 114 -1.58 -2.48 8.27
C GLY A 114 -0.35 -1.61 8.16
N ALA A 115 0.36 -1.69 7.04
CA ALA A 115 1.53 -0.86 6.78
C ALA A 115 1.56 -0.30 5.37
N LEU A 116 2.22 0.86 5.23
CA LEU A 116 2.65 1.43 3.97
C LEU A 116 4.12 1.07 3.74
N ILE A 117 4.44 0.52 2.55
CA ILE A 117 5.82 0.21 2.14
C ILE A 117 6.12 0.76 0.75
N GLY A 118 7.41 0.87 0.41
CA GLY A 118 7.87 1.22 -0.94
C GLY A 118 7.68 0.11 -1.95
N GLY A 119 7.80 0.42 -3.24
CA GLY A 119 7.79 -0.57 -4.32
C GLY A 119 9.07 -1.40 -4.40
N SER A 120 10.16 -0.89 -3.81
CA SER A 120 11.44 -1.57 -3.65
C SER A 120 12.14 -1.05 -2.38
N VAL A 121 13.21 -1.69 -1.95
CA VAL A 121 13.98 -1.28 -0.77
C VAL A 121 15.44 -1.14 -1.15
N ASN A 122 15.93 0.08 -1.29
CA ASN A 122 17.32 0.37 -1.70
C ASN A 122 17.73 -0.31 -3.02
N GLY A 123 16.79 -0.49 -3.96
CA GLY A 123 17.02 -1.16 -5.24
C GLY A 123 16.84 -2.68 -5.20
N GLU A 124 16.41 -3.23 -4.06
CA GLU A 124 16.10 -4.65 -3.92
C GLU A 124 14.60 -4.88 -4.05
N GLU A 125 14.24 -5.94 -4.76
CA GLU A 125 12.85 -6.28 -5.02
C GLU A 125 12.17 -6.88 -3.79
N LEU A 126 10.89 -6.62 -3.63
CA LEU A 126 10.11 -7.05 -2.47
C LEU A 126 9.95 -8.58 -2.35
N SER A 127 10.26 -9.32 -3.41
CA SER A 127 10.28 -10.79 -3.46
C SER A 127 11.56 -11.42 -2.93
N ASP A 128 12.62 -10.63 -2.67
CA ASP A 128 13.86 -11.16 -2.11
C ASP A 128 13.58 -11.94 -0.82
N PRO A 129 14.13 -13.16 -0.66
CA PRO A 129 13.92 -14.00 0.52
C PRO A 129 14.20 -13.33 1.86
N LYS A 130 15.06 -12.31 1.89
CA LYS A 130 15.31 -11.55 3.12
C LYS A 130 14.08 -10.86 3.69
N PHE A 131 13.06 -10.55 2.85
CA PHE A 131 11.80 -9.93 3.29
C PHE A 131 10.77 -10.94 3.79
N HIS A 132 11.05 -12.25 3.72
CA HIS A 132 10.15 -13.30 4.19
C HIS A 132 9.71 -13.12 5.65
N PRO A 133 10.57 -12.70 6.62
CA PRO A 133 10.11 -12.44 8.00
C PRO A 133 8.99 -11.40 8.08
N PHE A 134 9.06 -10.35 7.26
CA PHE A 134 8.01 -9.33 7.19
C PHE A 134 6.72 -9.87 6.56
N TRP A 135 6.83 -10.61 5.44
CA TRP A 135 5.67 -11.19 4.77
C TRP A 135 4.95 -12.21 5.63
N ALA A 136 5.69 -13.09 6.33
CA ALA A 136 5.15 -14.02 7.27
C ALA A 136 4.38 -13.33 8.41
N LYS A 137 4.93 -12.23 8.94
CA LYS A 137 4.26 -11.45 9.99
C LYS A 137 3.01 -10.73 9.47
N ALA A 138 3.04 -10.19 8.28
CA ALA A 138 1.88 -9.54 7.65
C ALA A 138 0.73 -10.55 7.41
N GLU A 139 1.05 -11.76 6.97
CA GLU A 139 0.09 -12.83 6.81
C GLU A 139 -0.48 -13.31 8.16
N GLU A 140 0.38 -13.56 9.16
CA GLU A 140 -0.02 -13.93 10.53
C GLU A 140 -1.03 -12.95 11.12
N LEU A 141 -0.77 -11.66 10.95
CA LEU A 141 -1.64 -10.60 11.45
C LEU A 141 -2.89 -10.38 10.57
N GLY A 142 -2.89 -10.88 9.35
CA GLY A 142 -3.98 -10.73 8.39
C GLY A 142 -4.27 -9.28 8.00
N VAL A 143 -3.27 -8.39 8.06
CA VAL A 143 -3.40 -6.96 7.85
C VAL A 143 -3.10 -6.55 6.41
N LEU A 144 -3.53 -5.34 6.04
CA LEU A 144 -3.28 -4.77 4.72
C LEU A 144 -1.84 -4.27 4.60
N ILE A 145 -1.16 -4.64 3.53
CA ILE A 145 0.09 -4.01 3.11
C ILE A 145 -0.18 -3.15 1.87
N PHE A 146 0.01 -1.85 2.02
CA PHE A 146 -0.19 -0.87 0.96
C PHE A 146 1.17 -0.53 0.34
N ILE A 147 1.36 -0.90 -0.93
CA ILE A 147 2.60 -0.63 -1.68
C ILE A 147 2.45 0.71 -2.40
N HIS A 148 3.35 1.64 -2.11
CA HIS A 148 3.39 2.95 -2.77
C HIS A 148 4.74 3.15 -3.47
N PRO A 149 4.75 3.56 -4.74
CA PRO A 149 5.99 3.80 -5.46
C PRO A 149 6.79 4.96 -4.87
N GLN A 150 8.11 4.89 -5.00
CA GLN A 150 9.05 5.95 -4.62
C GLN A 150 9.47 6.79 -5.84
N GLY A 151 9.02 6.38 -7.04
CA GLY A 151 9.45 6.87 -8.33
C GLY A 151 10.60 6.02 -8.89
N SER A 152 10.54 5.73 -10.18
CA SER A 152 11.58 4.96 -10.87
C SER A 152 12.89 5.77 -10.97
N ALA A 153 13.86 5.44 -10.12
CA ALA A 153 15.16 6.11 -10.06
C ALA A 153 15.88 6.07 -11.41
N GLU A 154 15.85 4.90 -12.09
CA GLU A 154 16.53 4.73 -13.38
C GLU A 154 15.93 5.61 -14.47
N LEU A 155 14.60 5.68 -14.56
CA LEU A 155 13.92 6.53 -15.53
C LEU A 155 14.10 8.02 -15.21
N ARG A 156 14.23 8.36 -13.94
CA ARG A 156 14.53 9.74 -13.50
C ARG A 156 15.95 10.12 -13.87
N ILE A 157 16.95 9.25 -13.61
CA ILE A 157 18.35 9.48 -13.96
C ILE A 157 18.53 9.59 -15.48
N SER A 158 17.88 8.73 -16.26
CA SER A 158 17.93 8.79 -17.73
C SER A 158 17.26 10.02 -18.32
N GLY A 159 16.51 10.78 -17.52
CA GLY A 159 15.77 11.96 -17.96
C GLY A 159 14.56 11.68 -18.84
N ARG A 160 14.18 10.43 -19.05
CA ARG A 160 13.04 10.05 -19.92
C ARG A 160 11.69 10.48 -19.38
N LEU A 161 11.58 10.72 -18.07
CA LEU A 161 10.37 11.22 -17.42
C LEU A 161 10.37 12.75 -17.24
N LYS A 162 11.37 13.46 -17.78
CA LYS A 162 11.41 14.92 -17.80
C LYS A 162 10.28 15.46 -18.69
N GLY A 163 9.77 16.65 -18.34
CA GLY A 163 8.68 17.30 -19.05
C GLY A 163 7.86 18.14 -18.07
N ASN A 164 6.59 18.25 -18.29
CA ASN A 164 5.67 19.09 -17.50
C ASN A 164 5.48 18.66 -16.03
N GLY A 165 6.39 17.84 -15.48
CA GLY A 165 6.33 17.34 -14.11
C GLY A 165 5.31 16.23 -13.85
N VAL A 166 4.58 15.79 -14.88
CA VAL A 166 3.47 14.84 -14.73
C VAL A 166 3.86 13.41 -15.09
N LEU A 167 4.89 13.22 -15.92
CA LEU A 167 5.27 11.88 -16.42
C LEU A 167 5.72 10.92 -15.32
N GLU A 168 6.33 11.41 -14.24
CA GLU A 168 6.67 10.58 -13.08
C GLU A 168 5.42 9.99 -12.44
N ASN A 169 4.36 10.78 -12.29
CA ASN A 169 3.12 10.32 -11.67
C ASN A 169 2.29 9.42 -12.59
N VAL A 170 2.28 9.74 -13.90
CA VAL A 170 1.40 9.04 -14.87
C VAL A 170 2.04 7.76 -15.41
N ILE A 171 3.36 7.71 -15.49
CA ILE A 171 4.12 6.58 -16.05
C ILE A 171 5.04 5.96 -15.00
N GLY A 172 5.89 6.74 -14.33
CA GLY A 172 6.92 6.26 -13.41
C GLY A 172 6.32 5.48 -12.22
N ASN A 173 5.40 6.10 -11.50
CA ASN A 173 4.77 5.47 -10.33
C ASN A 173 3.98 4.20 -10.70
N PRO A 174 3.11 4.18 -11.73
CA PRO A 174 2.44 2.95 -12.15
C PRO A 174 3.41 1.87 -12.63
N LEU A 175 4.51 2.24 -13.27
CA LEU A 175 5.51 1.29 -13.74
C LEU A 175 6.25 0.63 -12.57
N GLU A 176 6.74 1.39 -11.60
CA GLU A 176 7.39 0.87 -10.39
C GLU A 176 6.47 -0.08 -9.63
N THR A 177 5.22 0.33 -9.40
CA THR A 177 4.23 -0.53 -8.75
C THR A 177 4.00 -1.83 -9.54
N THR A 178 4.00 -1.75 -10.87
CA THR A 178 3.82 -2.91 -11.72
C THR A 178 5.01 -3.86 -11.62
N ILE A 179 6.24 -3.34 -11.59
CA ILE A 179 7.46 -4.12 -11.41
C ILE A 179 7.41 -4.85 -10.06
N ALA A 180 7.14 -4.12 -8.96
CA ALA A 180 7.04 -4.70 -7.62
C ALA A 180 6.03 -5.85 -7.54
N LEU A 181 4.82 -5.65 -8.08
CA LEU A 181 3.79 -6.68 -8.10
C LEU A 181 4.19 -7.87 -8.99
N SER A 182 4.88 -7.63 -10.11
CA SER A 182 5.34 -8.68 -10.99
C SER A 182 6.36 -9.59 -10.29
N HIS A 183 7.32 -9.03 -9.57
CA HIS A 183 8.26 -9.80 -8.77
C HIS A 183 7.56 -10.63 -7.68
N LEU A 184 6.64 -10.04 -6.92
CA LEU A 184 5.88 -10.77 -5.90
C LEU A 184 5.08 -11.95 -6.47
N ILE A 185 4.55 -11.81 -7.70
CA ILE A 185 3.77 -12.86 -8.37
C ILE A 185 4.69 -13.93 -8.97
N PHE A 186 5.66 -13.51 -9.80
CA PHE A 186 6.43 -14.46 -10.61
C PHE A 186 7.58 -15.14 -9.87
N GLU A 187 8.01 -14.58 -8.74
CA GLU A 187 9.05 -15.17 -7.88
C GLU A 187 8.44 -15.92 -6.68
N GLY A 188 7.10 -16.12 -6.67
CA GLY A 188 6.41 -17.04 -5.77
C GLY A 188 6.20 -16.52 -4.34
N THR A 189 6.38 -15.23 -4.08
CA THR A 189 6.10 -14.68 -2.74
C THR A 189 4.61 -14.85 -2.37
N LEU A 190 3.71 -14.58 -3.32
CA LEU A 190 2.26 -14.72 -3.07
C LEU A 190 1.82 -16.18 -2.94
N ASP A 191 2.55 -17.12 -3.53
CA ASP A 191 2.31 -18.55 -3.36
C ASP A 191 2.80 -19.02 -2.01
N SER A 192 3.93 -18.48 -1.53
CA SER A 192 4.49 -18.77 -0.21
C SER A 192 3.64 -18.19 0.94
N TYR A 193 2.95 -17.09 0.69
CA TYR A 193 2.12 -16.37 1.66
C TYR A 193 0.72 -16.09 1.10
N PRO A 194 -0.13 -17.12 0.91
CA PRO A 194 -1.43 -16.99 0.23
C PRO A 194 -2.46 -16.17 0.99
N GLY A 195 -2.25 -15.92 2.28
CA GLY A 195 -3.09 -15.08 3.14
C GLY A 195 -2.78 -13.59 3.08
N LEU A 196 -1.72 -13.16 2.37
CA LEU A 196 -1.37 -11.75 2.25
C LEU A 196 -2.48 -10.91 1.63
N LYS A 197 -2.72 -9.75 2.23
CA LYS A 197 -3.63 -8.72 1.72
C LYS A 197 -2.80 -7.55 1.21
N ILE A 198 -2.64 -7.46 -0.11
CA ILE A 198 -1.82 -6.42 -0.75
C ILE A 198 -2.71 -5.49 -1.56
N CYS A 199 -2.52 -4.19 -1.37
CA CYS A 199 -3.03 -3.14 -2.22
C CYS A 199 -1.86 -2.32 -2.76
N ALA A 200 -1.92 -1.92 -4.03
CA ALA A 200 -0.85 -1.16 -4.66
C ALA A 200 -1.38 0.14 -5.27
N ALA A 201 -0.73 1.26 -4.91
CA ALA A 201 -1.06 2.56 -5.46
C ALA A 201 -0.76 2.60 -6.97
N HIS A 202 -1.56 3.35 -7.73
CA HIS A 202 -1.39 3.60 -9.18
C HIS A 202 -1.40 2.35 -10.09
N GLY A 203 -1.39 1.12 -9.56
CA GLY A 203 -1.20 -0.13 -10.31
C GLY A 203 -2.37 -0.58 -11.19
N ARG A 204 -3.57 -0.02 -11.02
CA ARG A 204 -4.83 -0.53 -11.62
C ARG A 204 -4.81 -0.66 -13.15
N ARG A 205 -4.14 0.24 -13.88
CA ARG A 205 -4.20 0.25 -15.36
C ARG A 205 -3.17 -0.66 -16.01
N ILE A 206 -1.95 -0.69 -15.52
CA ILE A 206 -0.83 -1.42 -16.15
C ILE A 206 -0.84 -2.88 -15.71
N SER A 207 -1.08 -3.17 -14.43
CA SER A 207 -1.12 -4.54 -13.91
C SER A 207 -2.24 -5.38 -14.56
N ALA A 208 -3.43 -4.80 -14.77
CA ALA A 208 -4.52 -5.49 -15.46
C ALA A 208 -4.21 -5.77 -16.94
N LEU A 209 -3.47 -4.88 -17.60
CA LEU A 209 -3.04 -5.05 -18.99
C LEU A 209 -1.97 -6.14 -19.10
N LEU A 210 -0.99 -6.15 -18.18
CA LEU A 210 0.06 -7.17 -18.14
C LEU A 210 -0.50 -8.56 -17.83
N CYS A 211 -1.39 -8.70 -16.87
CA CYS A 211 -2.03 -9.98 -16.58
C CYS A 211 -2.81 -10.54 -17.78
N ARG A 212 -3.45 -9.68 -18.57
CA ARG A 212 -4.10 -10.08 -19.83
C ARG A 212 -3.10 -10.50 -20.90
N SER A 213 -1.99 -9.81 -21.02
CA SER A 213 -0.96 -10.04 -22.05
C SER A 213 -0.08 -11.23 -21.75
N LEU A 214 0.13 -11.56 -20.46
CA LEU A 214 1.04 -12.60 -20.02
C LEU A 214 0.37 -13.97 -19.94
N ARG A 215 -0.94 -14.07 -19.73
CA ARG A 215 -1.65 -15.36 -19.68
C ARG A 215 -1.39 -16.31 -20.86
N PRO A 216 -1.38 -15.85 -22.14
CA PRO A 216 -1.04 -16.73 -23.26
C PRO A 216 0.45 -17.11 -23.30
N ARG A 217 1.34 -16.21 -22.84
CA ARG A 217 2.81 -16.41 -22.98
C ARG A 217 3.42 -17.23 -21.84
N LEU A 218 2.80 -17.22 -20.65
CA LEU A 218 3.25 -18.07 -19.53
C LEU A 218 3.04 -19.57 -19.79
N ARG A 219 2.14 -19.94 -20.72
CA ARG A 219 1.97 -21.33 -21.14
C ARG A 219 3.18 -21.88 -21.91
N ASP A 220 3.98 -21.00 -22.52
CA ASP A 220 5.03 -21.38 -23.45
C ASP A 220 6.45 -21.11 -22.92
N LEU A 221 6.60 -20.45 -21.75
CA LEU A 221 7.91 -20.19 -21.14
C LEU A 221 8.33 -21.36 -20.25
N PRO A 222 9.53 -21.91 -20.42
CA PRO A 222 10.10 -22.83 -19.45
C PRO A 222 10.32 -22.04 -18.15
N CYS A 223 9.56 -22.35 -17.10
CA CYS A 223 9.82 -21.81 -15.78
C CYS A 223 11.09 -22.44 -15.22
N PRO A 224 12.16 -21.67 -14.94
CA PRO A 224 13.41 -22.24 -14.46
C PRO A 224 13.36 -22.73 -13.01
N LEU A 225 12.26 -22.50 -12.28
CA LEU A 225 12.23 -22.70 -10.84
C LEU A 225 11.44 -23.90 -10.33
N HIS A 226 10.52 -24.49 -11.13
CA HIS A 226 9.85 -25.75 -10.74
C HIS A 226 9.25 -26.49 -11.95
N PRO A 227 9.49 -27.79 -12.13
CA PRO A 227 8.90 -28.58 -13.21
C PRO A 227 7.39 -28.81 -13.09
N ASP A 228 6.79 -28.60 -11.92
CA ASP A 228 5.39 -28.86 -11.65
C ASP A 228 4.46 -27.63 -11.81
N THR A 229 5.02 -26.46 -12.09
CA THR A 229 4.25 -25.20 -12.13
C THR A 229 3.44 -24.99 -13.42
N ARG A 230 3.45 -25.92 -14.37
CA ARG A 230 2.58 -25.82 -15.57
C ARG A 230 1.08 -25.89 -15.23
N GLU A 231 0.70 -26.71 -14.23
CA GLU A 231 -0.70 -26.75 -13.78
C GLU A 231 -1.07 -25.56 -12.88
N GLU A 232 -0.10 -24.97 -12.18
CA GLU A 232 -0.32 -23.81 -11.30
C GLU A 232 -0.44 -22.48 -12.06
N ALA A 233 0.27 -22.28 -13.17
CA ALA A 233 0.11 -21.11 -14.01
C ALA A 233 -1.32 -21.01 -14.62
N GLU A 234 -2.00 -22.12 -14.81
CA GLU A 234 -3.42 -22.14 -15.16
C GLU A 234 -4.34 -21.77 -13.99
N ARG A 235 -3.83 -21.86 -12.77
CA ARG A 235 -4.53 -21.61 -11.51
C ARG A 235 -4.19 -20.29 -10.84
N ILE A 236 -3.61 -19.27 -11.51
CA ILE A 236 -3.67 -17.92 -10.92
C ILE A 236 -5.17 -17.58 -10.82
N PRO A 237 -5.81 -17.81 -9.67
CA PRO A 237 -7.24 -17.61 -9.58
C PRO A 237 -7.51 -16.14 -9.84
N GLN A 238 -8.60 -15.82 -10.50
CA GLN A 238 -9.11 -14.43 -10.53
C GLN A 238 -9.19 -13.85 -9.12
N THR A 239 -9.37 -14.69 -8.10
CA THR A 239 -9.32 -14.37 -6.69
C THR A 239 -7.95 -13.84 -6.21
N THR A 240 -6.82 -14.27 -6.76
CA THR A 240 -5.49 -13.73 -6.39
C THR A 240 -5.29 -12.32 -6.93
N LEU A 241 -5.70 -12.06 -8.17
CA LEU A 241 -5.72 -10.71 -8.73
C LEU A 241 -6.72 -9.80 -8.00
N LEU A 242 -7.85 -10.33 -7.57
CA LEU A 242 -8.85 -9.62 -6.78
C LEU A 242 -8.38 -9.35 -5.35
N ARG A 243 -7.60 -10.26 -4.74
CA ARG A 243 -6.92 -10.03 -3.45
C ARG A 243 -5.87 -8.94 -3.52
N LEU A 244 -5.13 -8.84 -4.63
CA LEU A 244 -4.18 -7.75 -4.89
C LEU A 244 -4.85 -6.37 -4.95
N TYR A 245 -6.14 -6.31 -5.26
CA TYR A 245 -6.89 -5.06 -5.35
C TYR A 245 -7.84 -4.81 -4.17
N GLY A 246 -7.87 -5.69 -3.18
CA GLY A 246 -8.79 -5.58 -2.04
C GLY A 246 -10.27 -5.65 -2.43
N LEU A 247 -10.59 -6.09 -3.66
CA LEU A 247 -11.94 -6.14 -4.18
C LEU A 247 -12.54 -7.53 -3.94
N HIS A 248 -13.34 -7.67 -2.90
CA HIS A 248 -14.35 -8.72 -2.84
C HIS A 248 -15.47 -8.29 -3.80
N LEU A 249 -15.53 -8.91 -4.99
CA LEU A 249 -16.69 -8.77 -5.87
C LEU A 249 -17.83 -9.66 -5.36
N GLY A 250 -18.52 -9.20 -4.31
CA GLY A 250 -19.90 -9.55 -4.09
C GLY A 250 -20.73 -8.78 -5.12
N GLY A 251 -21.11 -9.46 -6.18
CA GLY A 251 -22.15 -9.13 -7.15
C GLY A 251 -22.33 -7.65 -7.51
N VAL A 252 -21.57 -7.13 -8.49
CA VAL A 252 -22.04 -6.02 -9.31
C VAL A 252 -21.90 -6.42 -10.78
N ALA A 253 -23.05 -6.68 -11.39
CA ALA A 253 -23.20 -6.85 -12.81
C ALA A 253 -22.65 -5.63 -13.56
N SER A 254 -21.95 -5.90 -14.66
CA SER A 254 -21.46 -4.92 -15.60
C SER A 254 -22.62 -4.19 -16.29
N SER A 255 -23.05 -3.08 -15.74
CA SER A 255 -23.85 -2.11 -16.49
C SER A 255 -23.51 -0.71 -16.01
N ASP A 256 -23.16 0.14 -16.98
CA ASP A 256 -22.94 1.58 -16.89
C ASP A 256 -21.53 2.13 -16.66
N CYS A 257 -20.70 1.95 -17.70
CA CYS A 257 -19.63 2.92 -18.03
C CYS A 257 -20.15 4.03 -18.97
N ARG A 258 -21.35 4.59 -18.73
CA ARG A 258 -21.80 5.80 -19.46
C ARG A 258 -22.38 6.79 -18.46
N GLY A 259 -21.66 7.90 -18.28
CA GLY A 259 -22.21 9.12 -17.70
C GLY A 259 -21.70 9.47 -16.32
N ARG A 260 -20.52 10.07 -16.28
CA ARG A 260 -20.21 11.27 -15.47
C ARG A 260 -18.92 11.89 -15.99
N ARG A 261 -19.05 12.83 -16.89
CA ARG A 261 -18.05 13.87 -17.12
C ARG A 261 -18.45 15.05 -16.22
N GLU A 262 -17.43 15.65 -15.67
CA GLU A 262 -17.35 16.91 -14.93
C GLU A 262 -17.16 16.75 -13.43
N SER A 263 -16.00 17.23 -13.03
CA SER A 263 -15.47 17.62 -11.71
C SER A 263 -14.34 16.81 -11.08
N ASP A 264 -13.42 16.22 -11.84
CA ASP A 264 -12.15 15.72 -11.26
C ASP A 264 -11.00 16.71 -11.50
N ARG A 265 -11.06 17.81 -10.76
CA ARG A 265 -9.88 18.66 -10.55
C ARG A 265 -9.52 18.63 -9.08
N HIS A 266 -8.60 17.83 -8.66
CA HIS A 266 -8.00 17.64 -7.33
C HIS A 266 -8.44 16.35 -6.64
N GLY A 267 -7.60 15.34 -6.73
CA GLY A 267 -7.64 14.18 -5.85
C GLY A 267 -7.45 12.84 -6.56
N ASN A 268 -6.21 12.34 -6.60
CA ASN A 268 -5.91 10.96 -6.97
C ASN A 268 -6.27 10.00 -5.82
N GLY A 269 -7.49 10.08 -5.29
CA GLY A 269 -7.97 9.16 -4.28
C GLY A 269 -8.50 7.87 -4.90
N LEU A 270 -7.96 6.73 -4.51
CA LEU A 270 -8.54 5.42 -4.80
C LEU A 270 -9.67 5.19 -3.79
N SER A 271 -10.92 5.45 -4.17
CA SER A 271 -12.06 5.07 -3.35
C SER A 271 -12.43 3.61 -3.62
N VAL A 272 -12.49 2.82 -2.57
CA VAL A 272 -12.90 1.42 -2.60
C VAL A 272 -14.12 1.28 -1.70
N SER A 273 -15.22 0.74 -2.24
CA SER A 273 -16.35 0.33 -1.42
C SER A 273 -15.99 -1.00 -0.76
N VAL A 274 -15.86 -1.00 0.57
CA VAL A 274 -15.51 -2.19 1.35
C VAL A 274 -16.72 -2.59 2.18
N ASP A 275 -17.12 -3.85 2.12
CA ASP A 275 -18.04 -4.43 3.09
C ASP A 275 -17.39 -4.45 4.48
N ASP A 276 -18.19 -4.33 5.53
CA ASP A 276 -17.94 -4.02 6.94
C ASP A 276 -16.71 -4.63 7.68
N ASP A 277 -15.80 -5.30 7.00
CA ASP A 277 -14.68 -6.03 7.62
C ASP A 277 -13.53 -5.12 8.11
N PHE A 278 -13.48 -3.87 7.63
CA PHE A 278 -12.47 -2.88 8.07
C PHE A 278 -12.86 -2.12 9.34
N SER A 279 -14.14 -2.15 9.71
CA SER A 279 -14.70 -1.41 10.85
C SER A 279 -14.93 -2.26 12.09
N ARG A 280 -14.65 -3.58 12.06
CA ARG A 280 -14.77 -4.41 13.25
C ARG A 280 -13.51 -4.28 14.12
N PRO A 281 -13.63 -4.03 15.43
CA PRO A 281 -12.52 -4.17 16.37
C PRO A 281 -12.00 -5.61 16.30
N HIS A 282 -10.69 -5.79 16.45
CA HIS A 282 -10.06 -7.11 16.55
C HIS A 282 -10.74 -7.87 17.71
N PRO A 283 -11.03 -9.18 17.58
CA PRO A 283 -11.75 -9.95 18.59
C PRO A 283 -11.12 -9.96 20.00
N ASP A 284 -9.92 -9.43 20.17
CA ASP A 284 -9.24 -9.28 21.45
C ASP A 284 -9.34 -7.87 22.06
N ASP A 285 -10.06 -6.93 21.47
CA ASP A 285 -10.29 -5.59 22.01
C ASP A 285 -11.34 -5.60 23.16
N THR A 286 -11.02 -6.30 24.25
CA THR A 286 -11.78 -6.24 25.52
C THR A 286 -11.23 -5.17 26.48
N ARG A 287 -10.65 -4.10 25.99
CA ARG A 287 -10.16 -3.00 26.83
C ARG A 287 -10.73 -1.67 26.40
N PHE A 288 -12.01 -1.46 26.67
CA PHE A 288 -12.62 -0.15 26.92
C PHE A 288 -13.98 -0.39 27.58
N GLU A 289 -13.94 -0.62 28.90
CA GLU A 289 -14.94 -0.18 29.86
C GLU A 289 -14.26 0.73 30.89
#